data_40097f816cfa51d09a32243004956102
#
_entry.id   40097f816cfa51d09a32243004956102
#
_cell.length_a   1.000
_cell.length_b   1.000
_cell.length_c   1.000
_cell.angle_alpha   90.00
_cell.angle_beta   90.00
_cell.angle_gamma   90.00
#
_symmetry.space_group_name_H-M   'P 1'
#
loop_
_entity.id
_entity.type
_entity.pdbx_description
1 polymer ?
#
loop_
_entity_poly.entity_id
_entity_poly.type
_entity_poly.pdbx_seq_one_letter_code
_entity_poly.pdbx_strand_id
1 'polypeptide(L)'
;DRSRGLGDVYKRQLINPTFVIDYPKSISPLAKLKRDGSKDIVERFELFIGGSEFANSFSELNDPIDQRSRLEEQSKLRDQGDDEAQPIDEDFINAMEIGMPPTGGVGIGIDRLVMLLTNNRWIRDVILFPTMKPEKN
;
A
#
# COMPACT_ATOMS: atom_id res chain seq x y z
N ASP A 1 14.07 -10.83 4.91
CA ASP A 1 13.17 -11.23 3.83
C ASP A 1 12.21 -12.38 4.14
N ARG A 2 12.45 -13.12 5.19
CA ARG A 2 11.47 -14.12 5.70
C ARG A 2 10.16 -13.49 6.20
N SER A 3 10.16 -12.21 6.58
CA SER A 3 8.95 -11.51 7.03
C SER A 3 7.96 -11.21 5.91
N ARG A 4 8.44 -10.98 4.66
CA ARG A 4 7.57 -10.77 3.49
C ARG A 4 6.80 -12.04 3.14
N GLY A 5 7.47 -13.20 3.12
CA GLY A 5 6.82 -14.49 2.87
C GLY A 5 5.80 -14.90 3.95
N LEU A 6 6.03 -14.55 5.21
CA LEU A 6 5.08 -14.78 6.29
C LEU A 6 3.84 -13.90 6.14
N GLY A 7 3.99 -12.62 5.76
CA GLY A 7 2.87 -11.73 5.49
C GLY A 7 1.89 -12.28 4.45
N ASP A 8 2.39 -12.83 3.36
CA ASP A 8 1.56 -13.43 2.30
C ASP A 8 0.84 -14.70 2.74
N VAL A 9 1.44 -15.49 3.62
CA VAL A 9 0.79 -16.69 4.19
C VAL A 9 -0.39 -16.31 5.07
N TYR A 10 -0.25 -15.31 5.94
CA TYR A 10 -1.34 -14.85 6.81
C TYR A 10 -2.46 -14.17 6.02
N LYS A 11 -2.14 -13.37 5.01
CA LYS A 11 -3.14 -12.69 4.16
C LYS A 11 -4.13 -13.68 3.54
N ARG A 12 -3.66 -14.83 3.06
CA ARG A 12 -4.50 -15.89 2.48
C ARG A 12 -5.46 -16.54 3.47
N GLN A 13 -5.24 -16.39 4.77
CA GLN A 13 -6.10 -16.93 5.84
C GLN A 13 -7.24 -15.97 6.21
N LEU A 14 -7.18 -14.70 5.75
CA LEU A 14 -8.18 -13.69 6.04
C LEU A 14 -9.39 -13.81 5.10
N ILE A 15 -10.19 -14.83 5.32
CA ILE A 15 -11.36 -15.15 4.47
C ILE A 15 -12.51 -14.18 4.73
N ASN A 16 -12.85 -13.94 6.00
CA ASN A 16 -13.87 -12.97 6.38
C ASN A 16 -13.35 -11.54 6.17
N PRO A 17 -14.22 -10.54 5.95
CA PRO A 17 -13.81 -9.14 5.92
C PRO A 17 -13.03 -8.78 7.18
N THR A 18 -11.75 -8.45 6.99
CA THR A 18 -10.82 -8.22 8.10
C THR A 18 -9.98 -6.97 7.83
N PHE A 19 -9.98 -6.05 8.78
CA PHE A 19 -9.04 -4.92 8.78
C PHE A 19 -7.76 -5.33 9.50
N VAL A 20 -6.64 -5.26 8.79
CA VAL A 20 -5.30 -5.35 9.38
C VAL A 20 -4.83 -3.92 9.62
N ILE A 21 -4.47 -3.61 10.86
CA ILE A 21 -4.10 -2.26 11.32
C ILE A 21 -2.66 -2.25 11.87
N ASP A 22 -2.16 -1.06 12.18
CA ASP A 22 -0.90 -0.89 12.90
C ASP A 22 0.32 -1.45 12.13
N TYR A 23 0.47 -0.99 10.90
CA TYR A 23 1.59 -1.38 10.03
C TYR A 23 2.91 -0.79 10.50
N PRO A 24 4.04 -1.49 10.30
CA PRO A 24 5.37 -0.96 10.55
C PRO A 24 5.72 0.22 9.64
N LYS A 25 6.41 1.22 10.19
CA LYS A 25 6.93 2.38 9.46
C LYS A 25 7.82 1.97 8.28
N SER A 26 8.64 0.95 8.45
CA SER A 26 9.62 0.48 7.45
C SER A 26 9.00 0.06 6.11
N ILE A 27 7.73 -0.40 6.12
CA ILE A 27 6.99 -0.80 4.92
C ILE A 27 5.85 0.18 4.58
N SER A 28 5.88 1.38 5.16
CA SER A 28 4.82 2.38 5.00
C SER A 28 5.43 3.79 5.00
N PRO A 29 6.29 4.11 4.02
CA PRO A 29 7.08 5.35 4.04
C PRO A 29 6.25 6.63 3.93
N LEU A 30 5.03 6.55 3.38
CA LEU A 30 4.14 7.69 3.16
C LEU A 30 3.10 7.88 4.27
N ALA A 31 3.03 6.94 5.22
CA ALA A 31 2.03 6.98 6.28
C ALA A 31 2.53 7.68 7.54
N LYS A 32 1.66 8.44 8.19
CA LYS A 32 1.96 9.17 9.43
C LYS A 32 2.16 8.21 10.60
N LEU A 33 3.11 8.52 11.49
CA LEU A 33 3.27 7.78 12.75
C LEU A 33 2.01 7.84 13.60
N LYS A 34 1.75 6.76 14.32
CA LYS A 34 0.62 6.64 15.23
C LYS A 34 0.71 7.67 16.34
N ARG A 35 -0.43 8.32 16.65
CA ARG A 35 -0.52 9.41 17.62
C ARG A 35 -0.47 8.96 19.08
N ASP A 36 -0.32 7.67 19.33
CA ASP A 36 -0.16 7.09 20.67
C ASP A 36 1.28 7.15 21.23
N GLY A 37 2.22 7.75 20.49
CA GLY A 37 3.62 7.86 20.84
C GLY A 37 4.52 6.74 20.31
N SER A 38 3.96 5.78 19.57
CA SER A 38 4.74 4.74 18.87
C SER A 38 5.68 5.36 17.84
N LYS A 39 6.93 4.89 17.80
CA LYS A 39 7.95 5.39 16.86
C LYS A 39 8.09 4.54 15.59
N ASP A 40 7.57 3.31 15.63
CA ASP A 40 7.76 2.31 14.58
C ASP A 40 6.45 1.83 13.94
N ILE A 41 5.31 2.34 14.42
CA ILE A 41 3.99 2.00 13.92
C ILE A 41 3.34 3.22 13.29
N VAL A 42 2.66 3.00 12.16
CA VAL A 42 1.95 4.06 11.42
C VAL A 42 0.44 3.89 11.49
N GLU A 43 -0.29 4.98 11.26
CA GLU A 43 -1.75 4.99 11.11
C GLU A 43 -2.12 4.50 9.71
N ARG A 44 -2.13 3.17 9.52
CA ARG A 44 -2.47 2.49 8.27
C ARG A 44 -3.35 1.29 8.54
N PHE A 45 -4.28 1.05 7.63
CA PHE A 45 -4.99 -0.23 7.57
C PHE A 45 -5.08 -0.75 6.14
N GLU A 46 -5.20 -2.05 6.01
CA GLU A 46 -5.62 -2.71 4.78
C GLU A 46 -6.87 -3.55 5.07
N LEU A 47 -7.84 -3.54 4.15
CA LEU A 47 -9.02 -4.39 4.20
C LEU A 47 -8.78 -5.63 3.34
N PHE A 48 -8.89 -6.80 3.95
CA PHE A 48 -8.84 -8.10 3.28
C PHE A 48 -10.22 -8.76 3.26
N ILE A 49 -10.57 -9.38 2.14
CA ILE A 49 -11.76 -10.21 1.96
C ILE A 49 -11.38 -11.40 1.08
N GLY A 50 -11.66 -12.63 1.53
CA GLY A 50 -11.33 -13.83 0.77
C GLY A 50 -9.84 -13.99 0.46
N GLY A 51 -8.96 -13.54 1.36
CA GLY A 51 -7.51 -13.58 1.21
C GLY A 51 -6.92 -12.54 0.26
N SER A 52 -7.73 -11.62 -0.26
CA SER A 52 -7.29 -10.55 -1.17
C SER A 52 -7.46 -9.18 -0.53
N GLU A 53 -6.53 -8.26 -0.81
CA GLU A 53 -6.62 -6.87 -0.41
C GLU A 53 -7.67 -6.13 -1.25
N PHE A 54 -8.60 -5.45 -0.60
CA PHE A 54 -9.66 -4.66 -1.22
C PHE A 54 -9.46 -3.16 -1.06
N ALA A 55 -8.88 -2.74 0.04
CA ALA A 55 -8.58 -1.35 0.29
C ALA A 55 -7.31 -1.19 1.13
N ASN A 56 -6.63 -0.08 0.92
CA ASN A 56 -5.50 0.39 1.70
C ASN A 56 -5.74 1.86 2.04
N SER A 57 -5.53 2.23 3.29
CA SER A 57 -5.78 3.59 3.77
C SER A 57 -4.81 3.95 4.88
N PHE A 58 -4.40 5.19 4.90
CA PHE A 58 -3.56 5.72 5.97
C PHE A 58 -3.76 7.22 6.18
N SER A 59 -3.37 7.70 7.38
CA SER A 59 -3.13 9.11 7.59
C SER A 59 -1.88 9.50 6.84
N GLU A 60 -2.00 10.46 5.93
CA GLU A 60 -0.88 10.91 5.10
C GLU A 60 0.20 11.57 5.97
N LEU A 61 1.46 11.22 5.73
CA LEU A 61 2.58 11.94 6.31
C LEU A 61 2.63 13.34 5.70
N ASN A 62 2.48 14.37 6.52
CA ASN A 62 2.44 15.76 6.09
C ASN A 62 3.59 16.61 6.64
N ASP A 63 4.65 15.96 7.14
CA ASP A 63 5.90 16.60 7.53
C ASP A 63 6.94 16.35 6.41
N PRO A 64 7.34 17.40 5.64
CA PRO A 64 8.26 17.23 4.52
C PRO A 64 9.67 16.80 4.96
N ILE A 65 10.09 17.13 6.18
CA ILE A 65 11.41 16.75 6.71
C ILE A 65 11.44 15.24 7.01
N ASP A 66 10.42 14.74 7.71
CA ASP A 66 10.28 13.29 7.96
C ASP A 66 10.08 12.53 6.65
N GLN A 67 9.27 13.06 5.72
CA GLN A 67 9.04 12.44 4.42
C GLN A 67 10.32 12.31 3.59
N ARG A 68 11.13 13.36 3.51
CA ARG A 68 12.43 13.33 2.82
C ARG A 68 13.34 12.26 3.42
N SER A 69 13.48 12.23 4.75
CA SER A 69 14.30 11.24 5.44
C SER A 69 13.88 9.81 5.11
N ARG A 70 12.58 9.52 5.07
CA ARG A 70 12.07 8.19 4.73
C ARG A 70 12.30 7.81 3.28
N LEU A 71 12.14 8.74 2.34
CA LEU A 71 12.44 8.48 0.93
C LEU A 71 13.93 8.26 0.69
N GLU A 72 14.81 8.95 1.43
CA GLU A 72 16.25 8.71 1.39
C GLU A 72 16.61 7.29 1.92
N GLU A 73 15.95 6.83 2.98
CA GLU A 73 16.09 5.47 3.48
C GLU A 73 15.61 4.44 2.44
N GLN A 74 14.47 4.68 1.79
CA GLN A 74 13.95 3.83 0.71
C GLN A 74 14.90 3.79 -0.49
N SER A 75 15.44 4.94 -0.92
CA SER A 75 16.41 5.01 -2.02
C SER A 75 17.65 4.15 -1.76
N LYS A 76 18.16 4.16 -0.53
CA LYS A 76 19.30 3.29 -0.14
C LYS A 76 18.95 1.80 -0.25
N LEU A 77 17.73 1.40 0.09
CA LEU A 77 17.27 0.02 -0.06
C LEU A 77 17.16 -0.37 -1.53
N ARG A 78 16.70 0.55 -2.38
CA ARG A 78 16.62 0.37 -3.83
C ARG A 78 18.00 0.15 -4.44
N ASP A 79 18.99 0.93 -4.03
CA ASP A 79 20.38 0.78 -4.47
C ASP A 79 20.99 -0.59 -4.06
N GLN A 80 20.43 -1.22 -3.04
CA GLN A 80 20.78 -2.57 -2.58
C GLN A 80 19.97 -3.68 -3.27
N GLY A 81 19.11 -3.34 -4.25
CA GLY A 81 18.35 -4.29 -5.06
C GLY A 81 16.89 -4.50 -4.64
N ASP A 82 16.34 -3.61 -3.82
CA ASP A 82 14.91 -3.62 -3.49
C ASP A 82 14.10 -2.85 -4.54
N ASP A 83 13.57 -3.55 -5.53
CA ASP A 83 12.80 -2.97 -6.65
C ASP A 83 11.47 -2.35 -6.22
N GLU A 84 10.96 -2.68 -5.02
CA GLU A 84 9.73 -2.10 -4.47
C GLU A 84 9.96 -0.78 -3.73
N ALA A 85 11.23 -0.44 -3.43
CA ALA A 85 11.58 0.78 -2.71
C ALA A 85 11.32 2.04 -3.56
N GLN A 86 10.75 3.06 -2.93
CA GLN A 86 10.37 4.31 -3.59
C GLN A 86 11.59 5.17 -3.89
N PRO A 87 11.69 5.77 -5.10
CA PRO A 87 12.69 6.81 -5.38
C PRO A 87 12.34 8.11 -4.66
N ILE A 88 13.32 9.00 -4.53
CA ILE A 88 13.06 10.36 -4.06
C ILE A 88 12.32 11.12 -5.16
N ASP A 89 11.18 11.71 -4.81
CA ASP A 89 10.41 12.60 -5.65
C ASP A 89 10.52 14.03 -5.09
N GLU A 90 11.40 14.82 -5.71
CA GLU A 90 11.65 16.21 -5.27
C GLU A 90 10.45 17.11 -5.52
N ASP A 91 9.67 16.90 -6.58
CA ASP A 91 8.47 17.70 -6.86
C ASP A 91 7.39 17.44 -5.80
N PHE A 92 7.25 16.18 -5.35
CA PHE A 92 6.37 15.82 -4.25
C PHE A 92 6.79 16.49 -2.93
N ILE A 93 8.08 16.44 -2.59
CA ILE A 93 8.60 17.10 -1.37
C ILE A 93 8.38 18.61 -1.43
N ASN A 94 8.70 19.26 -2.56
CA ASN A 94 8.48 20.70 -2.75
C ASN A 94 6.99 21.07 -2.61
N ALA A 95 6.08 20.24 -3.14
CA ALA A 95 4.65 20.46 -2.98
C ALA A 95 4.21 20.35 -1.51
N MET A 96 4.78 19.41 -0.73
CA MET A 96 4.52 19.29 0.70
C MET A 96 5.01 20.52 1.48
N GLU A 97 6.17 21.08 1.10
CA GLU A 97 6.76 22.28 1.74
C GLU A 97 5.88 23.54 1.56
N ILE A 98 5.15 23.63 0.44
CA ILE A 98 4.18 24.72 0.22
C ILE A 98 3.04 24.66 1.24
N GLY A 99 2.67 23.46 1.67
CA GLY A 99 1.72 23.21 2.75
C GLY A 99 0.78 22.05 2.44
N MET A 100 0.94 20.96 3.17
CA MET A 100 0.04 19.81 3.13
C MET A 100 -0.79 19.77 4.41
N PRO A 101 -2.13 19.94 4.35
CA PRO A 101 -2.99 19.86 5.53
C PRO A 101 -3.07 18.42 6.06
N PRO A 102 -3.54 18.21 7.30
CA PRO A 102 -3.89 16.87 7.77
C PRO A 102 -4.87 16.21 6.81
N THR A 103 -4.48 15.06 6.27
CA THR A 103 -5.20 14.38 5.19
C THR A 103 -5.22 12.88 5.48
N GLY A 104 -6.31 12.22 5.13
CA GLY A 104 -6.41 10.77 5.05
C GLY A 104 -6.58 10.34 3.60
N GLY A 105 -5.80 9.34 3.18
CA GLY A 105 -5.90 8.73 1.87
C GLY A 105 -6.55 7.37 1.92
N VAL A 106 -7.32 7.01 0.88
CA VAL A 106 -7.87 5.66 0.71
C VAL A 106 -7.77 5.22 -0.74
N GLY A 107 -7.20 4.04 -0.96
CA GLY A 107 -7.23 3.34 -2.22
C GLY A 107 -8.18 2.14 -2.14
N ILE A 108 -9.09 2.02 -3.10
CA ILE A 108 -10.05 0.92 -3.19
C ILE A 108 -9.87 0.22 -4.53
N GLY A 109 -9.65 -1.10 -4.50
CA GLY A 109 -9.57 -1.92 -5.71
C GLY A 109 -10.94 -2.13 -6.34
N ILE A 110 -11.33 -1.25 -7.27
CA ILE A 110 -12.66 -1.28 -7.90
C ILE A 110 -12.91 -2.59 -8.62
N ASP A 111 -11.93 -3.10 -9.37
CA ASP A 111 -12.09 -4.39 -10.06
C ASP A 111 -12.35 -5.54 -9.06
N ARG A 112 -11.62 -5.58 -7.95
CA ARG A 112 -11.84 -6.56 -6.88
C ARG A 112 -13.22 -6.41 -6.23
N LEU A 113 -13.67 -5.17 -6.04
CA LEU A 113 -15.02 -4.90 -5.53
C LEU A 113 -16.09 -5.40 -6.50
N VAL A 114 -15.93 -5.15 -7.80
CA VAL A 114 -16.83 -5.67 -8.83
C VAL A 114 -16.82 -7.20 -8.85
N MET A 115 -15.65 -7.84 -8.78
CA MET A 115 -15.53 -9.30 -8.66
C MET A 115 -16.35 -9.85 -7.48
N LEU A 116 -16.24 -9.21 -6.31
CA LEU A 116 -16.98 -9.60 -5.11
C LEU A 116 -18.50 -9.47 -5.29
N LEU A 117 -18.95 -8.31 -5.78
CA LEU A 117 -20.38 -8.01 -5.94
C LEU A 117 -21.07 -8.84 -7.01
N THR A 118 -20.32 -9.25 -8.04
CA THR A 118 -20.84 -10.06 -9.16
C THR A 118 -20.49 -11.55 -9.01
N ASN A 119 -19.85 -11.95 -7.90
CA ASN A 119 -19.40 -13.33 -7.66
C ASN A 119 -18.50 -13.89 -8.77
N ASN A 120 -17.65 -13.05 -9.36
CA ASN A 120 -16.67 -13.45 -10.36
C ASN A 120 -15.31 -13.77 -9.71
N ARG A 121 -14.71 -14.90 -10.11
CA ARG A 121 -13.40 -15.34 -9.57
C ARG A 121 -12.20 -14.69 -10.22
N TRP A 122 -12.35 -14.21 -11.45
CA TRP A 122 -11.23 -13.77 -12.26
C TRP A 122 -11.38 -12.32 -12.64
N ILE A 123 -10.33 -11.54 -12.43
CA ILE A 123 -10.32 -10.11 -12.78
C ILE A 123 -10.59 -9.85 -14.27
N ARG A 124 -10.15 -10.73 -15.15
CA ARG A 124 -10.42 -10.66 -16.59
C ARG A 124 -11.91 -10.69 -16.96
N ASP A 125 -12.75 -11.22 -16.07
CA ASP A 125 -14.20 -11.33 -16.30
C ASP A 125 -14.94 -10.04 -15.94
N VAL A 126 -14.28 -9.10 -15.29
CA VAL A 126 -14.86 -7.82 -14.85
C VAL A 126 -14.23 -6.60 -15.51
N ILE A 127 -13.07 -6.72 -16.15
CA ILE A 127 -12.44 -5.64 -16.92
C ILE A 127 -12.83 -5.71 -18.40
N LEU A 128 -13.06 -4.53 -19.01
CA LEU A 128 -13.57 -4.44 -20.37
C LEU A 128 -12.59 -4.96 -21.44
N PHE A 129 -11.27 -4.77 -21.24
CA PHE A 129 -10.24 -5.13 -22.19
C PHE A 129 -9.08 -5.88 -21.50
N PRO A 130 -9.29 -7.16 -21.09
CA PRO A 130 -8.24 -7.92 -20.42
C PRO A 130 -7.12 -8.26 -21.40
N THR A 131 -5.87 -8.18 -20.93
CA THR A 131 -4.72 -8.67 -21.68
C THR A 131 -4.79 -10.19 -21.77
N MET A 132 -4.89 -10.71 -22.98
CA MET A 132 -4.93 -12.14 -23.26
C MET A 132 -3.57 -12.64 -23.76
N LYS A 133 -3.26 -13.92 -23.53
CA LYS A 133 -2.09 -14.53 -24.17
C LYS A 133 -2.30 -14.53 -25.68
N PRO A 134 -1.24 -14.23 -26.47
CA PRO A 134 -1.31 -14.39 -27.92
C PRO A 134 -1.73 -15.81 -28.28
N GLU A 135 -2.62 -15.94 -29.24
CA GLU A 135 -2.91 -17.27 -29.83
C GLU A 135 -1.64 -17.82 -30.45
N LYS A 136 -1.30 -19.07 -30.12
CA LYS A 136 -0.21 -19.75 -30.80
C LYS A 136 -0.75 -20.21 -32.18
N ASN A 137 -0.27 -19.55 -33.23
CA ASN A 137 -0.42 -20.06 -34.58
C ASN A 137 0.36 -21.38 -34.77
#